data_c0b4845b6cd45c412ce51b29edbce958
#
_entry.id   c0b4845b6cd45c412ce51b29edbce958
#
_cell.length_a   1.000
_cell.length_b   1.000
_cell.length_c   1.000
_cell.angle_alpha   90.00
_cell.angle_beta   90.00
_cell.angle_gamma   90.00
#
_symmetry.space_group_name_H-M   'P 1'
#
loop_
_entity.id
_entity.type
_entity.pdbx_description
1 polymer ?
#
loop_
_entity_poly.entity_id
_entity_poly.type
_entity_poly.pdbx_seq_one_letter_code
_entity_poly.pdbx_strand_id
1 'polypeptide(L)'
;YLYDDLWECDKVEYALNTTNFFICKILPVPFAKCCTMGTAGQWKAIMMAWSYENGLAIPKAENSGAFTGGLSRLLRVGFVDNVIKLDYNSLYPSIILTWYISSGLDISNSMVSMLEYVLTQREKYKDLKGEAGAKAKKIKKLLETFEGSEEERRNLKIEQQAWEAEASANDKKQLPLKILANSFFGSFGAPNVFPFGDLICAEKTTCVGRMS
;
A
#
# COMPACT_ATOMS: atom_id res chain seq x y z
N TYR A 1 4.01 -2.18 36.66
CA TYR A 1 4.92 -2.70 35.62
C TYR A 1 4.14 -3.59 34.62
N LEU A 2 3.63 -4.77 35.04
CA LEU A 2 2.87 -5.67 34.14
C LEU A 2 1.62 -5.02 33.55
N TYR A 3 0.94 -4.17 34.31
CA TYR A 3 -0.25 -3.45 33.87
C TYR A 3 0.07 -2.42 32.78
N ASP A 4 1.19 -1.73 32.93
CA ASP A 4 1.67 -0.74 31.96
C ASP A 4 2.10 -1.42 30.66
N ASP A 5 2.82 -2.57 30.75
CA ASP A 5 3.22 -3.37 29.59
C ASP A 5 2.01 -3.86 28.78
N LEU A 6 0.97 -4.36 29.48
CA LEU A 6 -0.27 -4.82 28.82
C LEU A 6 -1.01 -3.66 28.15
N TRP A 7 -1.05 -2.49 28.77
CA TRP A 7 -1.69 -1.32 28.23
C TRP A 7 -0.94 -0.76 27.01
N GLU A 8 0.39 -0.80 27.03
CA GLU A 8 1.20 -0.43 25.85
C GLU A 8 0.99 -1.42 24.71
N CYS A 9 0.92 -2.72 24.98
CA CYS A 9 0.58 -3.74 23.97
C CYS A 9 -0.79 -3.49 23.34
N ASP A 10 -1.81 -3.17 24.13
CA ASP A 10 -3.17 -2.86 23.66
C ASP A 10 -3.17 -1.64 22.73
N LYS A 11 -2.44 -0.56 23.08
CA LYS A 11 -2.27 0.61 22.23
C LYS A 11 -1.58 0.29 20.91
N VAL A 12 -0.51 -0.50 20.95
CA VAL A 12 0.22 -0.92 19.75
C VAL A 12 -0.68 -1.78 18.86
N GLU A 13 -1.41 -2.71 19.46
CA GLU A 13 -2.39 -3.53 18.76
C GLU A 13 -3.44 -2.67 18.05
N TYR A 14 -4.06 -1.74 18.76
CA TYR A 14 -5.06 -0.84 18.18
C TYR A 14 -4.50 -0.01 17.02
N ALA A 15 -3.27 0.44 17.11
CA ALA A 15 -2.61 1.22 16.06
C ALA A 15 -2.29 0.39 14.82
N LEU A 16 -1.80 -0.84 14.98
CA LEU A 16 -1.31 -1.68 13.88
C LEU A 16 -2.36 -2.60 13.29
N ASN A 17 -3.24 -3.19 14.10
CA ASN A 17 -4.18 -4.21 13.66
C ASN A 17 -5.24 -3.70 12.71
N THR A 18 -5.58 -2.42 12.74
CA THR A 18 -6.51 -1.84 11.77
C THR A 18 -6.01 -2.04 10.33
N THR A 19 -4.71 -1.81 10.08
CA THR A 19 -4.09 -2.01 8.76
C THR A 19 -4.06 -3.50 8.40
N ASN A 20 -3.65 -4.36 9.32
CA ASN A 20 -3.60 -5.81 9.12
C ASN A 20 -4.99 -6.41 8.87
N PHE A 21 -6.02 -5.89 9.53
CA PHE A 21 -7.39 -6.32 9.31
C PHE A 21 -7.88 -6.04 7.88
N PHE A 22 -7.52 -4.89 7.31
CA PHE A 22 -7.86 -4.58 5.92
C PHE A 22 -7.06 -5.41 4.92
N ILE A 23 -5.78 -5.68 5.18
CA ILE A 23 -4.98 -6.59 4.35
C ILE A 23 -5.58 -8.00 4.40
N CYS A 24 -5.95 -8.49 5.59
CA CYS A 24 -6.53 -9.81 5.77
C CYS A 24 -7.85 -10.02 4.99
N LYS A 25 -8.61 -8.95 4.71
CA LYS A 25 -9.80 -9.04 3.86
C LYS A 25 -9.49 -9.31 2.39
N ILE A 26 -8.28 -9.03 1.96
CA ILE A 26 -7.82 -9.20 0.58
C ILE A 26 -7.06 -10.52 0.44
N LEU A 27 -6.37 -10.94 1.51
CA LEU A 27 -5.52 -12.13 1.49
C LEU A 27 -6.32 -13.40 1.83
N PRO A 28 -6.13 -14.50 1.10
CA PRO A 28 -6.76 -15.78 1.38
C PRO A 28 -6.04 -16.54 2.52
N VAL A 29 -5.82 -15.87 3.66
CA VAL A 29 -5.12 -16.44 4.82
C VAL A 29 -5.79 -15.99 6.13
N PRO A 30 -5.69 -16.79 7.20
CA PRO A 30 -6.20 -16.41 8.53
C PRO A 30 -5.50 -15.14 9.06
N PHE A 31 -6.21 -14.34 9.86
CA PHE A 31 -5.73 -13.08 10.41
C PHE A 31 -4.38 -13.19 11.13
N ALA A 32 -4.21 -14.18 12.01
CA ALA A 32 -2.96 -14.39 12.73
C ALA A 32 -1.77 -14.63 11.76
N LYS A 33 -2.00 -15.34 10.64
CA LYS A 33 -0.98 -15.55 9.62
C LYS A 33 -0.69 -14.27 8.85
N CYS A 34 -1.72 -13.48 8.54
CA CYS A 34 -1.57 -12.18 7.89
C CYS A 34 -0.67 -11.23 8.69
N CYS A 35 -0.85 -11.17 10.03
CA CYS A 35 -0.07 -10.32 10.92
C CYS A 35 1.42 -10.70 10.99
N THR A 36 1.77 -11.97 10.78
CA THR A 36 3.16 -12.47 10.85
C THR A 36 3.83 -12.61 9.50
N MET A 37 3.09 -12.43 8.41
CA MET A 37 3.57 -12.66 7.05
C MET A 37 4.23 -11.42 6.47
N GLY A 38 5.44 -11.56 5.96
CA GLY A 38 6.09 -10.51 5.16
C GLY A 38 5.38 -10.29 3.81
N THR A 39 5.63 -9.14 3.19
CA THR A 39 4.95 -8.70 1.96
C THR A 39 5.13 -9.64 0.77
N ALA A 40 6.33 -10.24 0.59
CA ALA A 40 6.54 -11.28 -0.43
C ALA A 40 5.67 -12.53 -0.17
N GLY A 41 5.49 -12.89 1.10
CA GLY A 41 4.58 -13.95 1.50
C GLY A 41 3.11 -13.62 1.22
N GLN A 42 2.70 -12.36 1.36
CA GLN A 42 1.36 -11.90 1.01
C GLN A 42 1.08 -12.06 -0.48
N TRP A 43 2.00 -11.63 -1.34
CA TRP A 43 1.90 -11.84 -2.79
C TRP A 43 1.92 -13.33 -3.16
N LYS A 44 2.76 -14.13 -2.47
CA LYS A 44 2.74 -15.59 -2.63
C LYS A 44 1.35 -16.17 -2.34
N ALA A 45 0.71 -15.78 -1.25
CA ALA A 45 -0.60 -16.28 -0.88
C ALA A 45 -1.67 -15.93 -1.95
N ILE A 46 -1.65 -14.71 -2.47
CA ILE A 46 -2.55 -14.26 -3.54
C ILE A 46 -2.34 -15.12 -4.79
N MET A 47 -1.10 -15.25 -5.25
CA MET A 47 -0.78 -15.98 -6.48
C MET A 47 -1.03 -17.48 -6.35
N MET A 48 -0.79 -18.07 -5.19
CA MET A 48 -1.09 -19.48 -4.95
C MET A 48 -2.60 -19.75 -4.98
N ALA A 49 -3.40 -18.90 -4.35
CA ALA A 49 -4.87 -19.03 -4.40
C ALA A 49 -5.38 -18.87 -5.83
N TRP A 50 -4.90 -17.85 -6.54
CA TRP A 50 -5.24 -17.65 -7.96
C TRP A 50 -4.89 -18.87 -8.83
N SER A 51 -3.67 -19.40 -8.69
CA SER A 51 -3.22 -20.55 -9.44
C SER A 51 -4.10 -21.78 -9.14
N TYR A 52 -4.44 -22.00 -7.88
CA TYR A 52 -5.31 -23.09 -7.45
C TYR A 52 -6.71 -22.97 -8.08
N GLU A 53 -7.32 -21.80 -8.01
CA GLU A 53 -8.66 -21.54 -8.55
C GLU A 53 -8.73 -21.70 -10.09
N ASN A 54 -7.62 -21.40 -10.77
CA ASN A 54 -7.53 -21.47 -12.23
C ASN A 54 -6.88 -22.77 -12.74
N GLY A 55 -6.57 -23.75 -11.88
CA GLY A 55 -5.96 -25.02 -12.27
C GLY A 55 -4.56 -24.87 -12.83
N LEU A 56 -3.81 -23.84 -12.42
CA LEU A 56 -2.47 -23.54 -12.91
C LEU A 56 -1.41 -24.17 -11.99
N ALA A 57 -0.32 -24.65 -12.58
CA ALA A 57 0.82 -25.15 -11.82
C ALA A 57 1.57 -23.99 -11.15
N ILE A 58 1.97 -24.20 -9.89
CA ILE A 58 2.81 -23.26 -9.17
C ILE A 58 4.28 -23.55 -9.51
N PRO A 59 5.06 -22.55 -9.97
CA PRO A 59 6.47 -22.73 -10.26
C PRO A 59 7.25 -23.17 -9.02
N LYS A 60 8.36 -23.88 -9.25
CA LYS A 60 9.29 -24.19 -8.17
C LYS A 60 10.05 -22.92 -7.77
N ALA A 61 10.13 -22.67 -6.46
CA ALA A 61 10.95 -21.59 -5.96
C ALA A 61 12.43 -21.78 -6.36
N GLU A 62 13.06 -20.71 -6.80
CA GLU A 62 14.45 -20.67 -7.19
C GLU A 62 15.34 -20.10 -6.09
N ASN A 63 16.66 -20.24 -6.26
CA ASN A 63 17.59 -19.61 -5.34
C ASN A 63 17.58 -18.09 -5.53
N SER A 64 17.74 -17.35 -4.42
CA SER A 64 17.95 -15.91 -4.47
C SER A 64 19.27 -15.58 -5.16
N GLY A 65 19.30 -14.48 -5.89
CA GLY A 65 20.46 -13.94 -6.56
C GLY A 65 20.60 -12.44 -6.30
N ALA A 66 21.69 -11.85 -6.80
CA ALA A 66 21.88 -10.42 -6.77
C ALA A 66 21.43 -9.79 -8.10
N PHE A 67 20.83 -8.60 -8.02
CA PHE A 67 20.53 -7.76 -9.17
C PHE A 67 20.88 -6.31 -8.87
N THR A 68 21.07 -5.49 -9.91
CA THR A 68 21.39 -4.07 -9.74
C THR A 68 20.16 -3.30 -9.27
N GLY A 69 20.22 -2.76 -8.05
CA GLY A 69 19.15 -2.01 -7.42
C GLY A 69 18.93 -0.62 -7.99
N GLY A 70 18.07 0.16 -7.32
CA GLY A 70 17.83 1.57 -7.62
C GLY A 70 19.06 2.45 -7.34
N LEU A 71 19.11 3.62 -7.99
CA LEU A 71 20.16 4.60 -7.76
C LEU A 71 19.85 5.43 -6.50
N SER A 72 20.82 5.46 -5.57
CA SER A 72 20.82 6.39 -4.45
C SER A 72 22.10 7.21 -4.50
N ARG A 73 21.99 8.50 -4.72
CA ARG A 73 23.15 9.39 -4.87
C ARG A 73 22.98 10.69 -4.10
N LEU A 74 23.93 11.01 -3.26
CA LEU A 74 24.04 12.31 -2.65
C LEU A 74 24.86 13.23 -3.56
N LEU A 75 24.22 14.29 -4.09
CA LEU A 75 24.87 15.21 -5.04
C LEU A 75 25.60 16.34 -4.33
N ARG A 76 25.11 16.76 -3.15
CA ARG A 76 25.68 17.88 -2.39
C ARG A 76 25.54 17.63 -0.89
N VAL A 77 26.59 17.91 -0.15
CA VAL A 77 26.64 17.82 1.32
C VAL A 77 26.55 19.24 1.90
N GLY A 78 25.82 19.39 3.01
CA GLY A 78 25.66 20.65 3.74
C GLY A 78 24.21 21.12 3.80
N PHE A 79 24.02 22.35 4.30
CA PHE A 79 22.70 23.00 4.33
C PHE A 79 22.43 23.64 2.97
N VAL A 80 21.22 23.42 2.46
CA VAL A 80 20.76 23.98 1.18
C VAL A 80 19.40 24.61 1.40
N ASP A 81 19.27 25.89 1.04
CA ASP A 81 18.01 26.62 1.10
C ASP A 81 17.20 26.47 -0.19
N ASN A 82 15.91 26.78 -0.13
CA ASN A 82 14.98 26.77 -1.29
C ASN A 82 14.91 25.42 -2.04
N VAL A 83 14.76 24.33 -1.28
CA VAL A 83 14.68 22.97 -1.83
C VAL A 83 13.26 22.66 -2.30
N ILE A 84 13.12 22.17 -3.54
CA ILE A 84 11.89 21.59 -4.07
C ILE A 84 12.04 20.08 -4.08
N LYS A 85 11.14 19.38 -3.40
CA LYS A 85 11.08 17.91 -3.41
C LYS A 85 10.08 17.45 -4.47
N LEU A 86 10.57 16.70 -5.44
CA LEU A 86 9.74 15.99 -6.42
C LEU A 86 9.74 14.51 -6.08
N ASP A 87 8.59 13.86 -6.18
CA ASP A 87 8.43 12.44 -5.88
C ASP A 87 7.42 11.82 -6.85
N TYR A 88 7.76 10.62 -7.36
CA TYR A 88 6.88 9.87 -8.22
C TYR A 88 5.81 9.11 -7.42
N ASN A 89 4.58 9.16 -7.87
CA ASN A 89 3.52 8.38 -7.27
C ASN A 89 3.67 6.90 -7.65
N SER A 90 4.05 6.04 -6.68
CA SER A 90 4.20 4.59 -6.87
C SER A 90 5.16 4.22 -8.03
N LEU A 91 6.39 4.78 -8.04
CA LEU A 91 7.35 4.67 -9.15
C LEU A 91 7.47 3.25 -9.71
N TYR A 92 7.88 2.25 -8.91
CA TYR A 92 8.08 0.88 -9.42
C TYR A 92 6.79 0.20 -9.87
N PRO A 93 5.68 0.25 -9.16
CA PRO A 93 4.40 -0.21 -9.66
C PRO A 93 4.00 0.40 -11.01
N SER A 94 4.18 1.72 -11.17
CA SER A 94 3.88 2.41 -12.42
C SER A 94 4.79 1.96 -13.57
N ILE A 95 6.09 1.77 -13.31
CA ILE A 95 7.03 1.21 -14.30
C ILE A 95 6.59 -0.19 -14.73
N ILE A 96 6.27 -1.06 -13.78
CA ILE A 96 5.83 -2.43 -14.09
C ILE A 96 4.59 -2.45 -14.99
N LEU A 97 3.60 -1.61 -14.69
CA LEU A 97 2.39 -1.50 -15.51
C LEU A 97 2.68 -0.89 -16.90
N THR A 98 3.40 0.23 -16.94
CA THR A 98 3.67 0.96 -18.18
C THR A 98 4.49 0.13 -19.18
N TRP A 99 5.50 -0.59 -18.69
CA TRP A 99 6.38 -1.42 -19.50
C TRP A 99 5.95 -2.88 -19.56
N TYR A 100 4.83 -3.22 -18.93
CA TYR A 100 4.28 -4.58 -18.87
C TYR A 100 5.32 -5.62 -18.43
N ILE A 101 6.04 -5.33 -17.33
CA ILE A 101 7.09 -6.20 -16.81
C ILE A 101 6.44 -7.37 -16.08
N SER A 102 6.41 -8.53 -16.71
CA SER A 102 5.85 -9.77 -16.18
C SER A 102 6.91 -10.86 -16.11
N SER A 103 6.82 -11.71 -15.09
CA SER A 103 7.67 -12.89 -14.96
C SER A 103 7.28 -13.94 -16.02
N GLY A 104 8.28 -14.54 -16.67
CA GLY A 104 8.05 -15.67 -17.59
C GLY A 104 7.47 -16.91 -16.89
N LEU A 105 7.50 -16.96 -15.57
CA LEU A 105 6.89 -18.01 -14.75
C LEU A 105 5.39 -17.81 -14.52
N ASP A 106 4.87 -16.61 -14.75
CA ASP A 106 3.43 -16.30 -14.71
C ASP A 106 2.80 -16.43 -16.09
N ILE A 107 2.49 -17.66 -16.49
CA ILE A 107 1.92 -18.00 -17.81
C ILE A 107 0.61 -17.25 -18.07
N SER A 108 -0.14 -16.94 -17.03
CA SER A 108 -1.44 -16.26 -17.13
C SER A 108 -1.34 -14.73 -17.20
N ASN A 109 -0.15 -14.15 -17.00
CA ASN A 109 0.08 -12.72 -16.81
C ASN A 109 -0.81 -12.08 -15.73
N SER A 110 -1.22 -12.88 -14.76
CA SER A 110 -2.13 -12.48 -13.70
C SER A 110 -1.50 -11.50 -12.70
N MET A 111 -0.18 -11.53 -12.54
CA MET A 111 0.56 -10.66 -11.62
C MET A 111 0.37 -9.18 -11.96
N VAL A 112 0.51 -8.82 -13.23
CA VAL A 112 0.35 -7.43 -13.71
C VAL A 112 -1.09 -6.96 -13.52
N SER A 113 -2.07 -7.80 -13.88
CA SER A 113 -3.50 -7.50 -13.70
C SER A 113 -3.88 -7.35 -12.23
N MET A 114 -3.32 -8.16 -11.34
CA MET A 114 -3.53 -8.04 -9.89
C MET A 114 -2.91 -6.76 -9.33
N LEU A 115 -1.71 -6.36 -9.80
CA LEU A 115 -1.09 -5.12 -9.41
C LEU A 115 -1.94 -3.91 -9.85
N GLU A 116 -2.45 -3.94 -11.08
CA GLU A 116 -3.35 -2.91 -11.61
C GLU A 116 -4.62 -2.80 -10.76
N TYR A 117 -5.24 -3.93 -10.42
CA TYR A 117 -6.41 -3.96 -9.55
C TYR A 117 -6.11 -3.33 -8.17
N VAL A 118 -4.99 -3.68 -7.53
CA VAL A 118 -4.58 -3.13 -6.23
C VAL A 118 -4.39 -1.61 -6.30
N LEU A 119 -3.76 -1.11 -7.37
CA LEU A 119 -3.56 0.33 -7.57
C LEU A 119 -4.87 1.06 -7.83
N THR A 120 -5.75 0.49 -8.65
CA THR A 120 -7.09 1.07 -8.92
C THR A 120 -7.92 1.16 -7.63
N GLN A 121 -7.93 0.11 -6.81
CA GLN A 121 -8.61 0.15 -5.52
C GLN A 121 -8.00 1.19 -4.57
N ARG A 122 -6.67 1.32 -4.58
CA ARG A 122 -5.98 2.35 -3.79
C ARG A 122 -6.39 3.75 -4.21
N GLU A 123 -6.42 4.06 -5.51
CA GLU A 123 -6.83 5.38 -6.01
C GLU A 123 -8.27 5.69 -5.62
N LYS A 124 -9.18 4.75 -5.79
CA LYS A 124 -10.57 4.89 -5.33
C LYS A 124 -10.67 5.32 -3.87
N TYR A 125 -9.96 4.66 -2.95
CA TYR A 125 -10.00 5.04 -1.53
C TYR A 125 -9.27 6.35 -1.23
N LYS A 126 -8.25 6.71 -2.02
CA LYS A 126 -7.57 7.99 -1.92
C LYS A 126 -8.49 9.14 -2.34
N ASP A 127 -9.28 8.96 -3.38
CA ASP A 127 -10.24 9.96 -3.86
C ASP A 127 -11.38 10.14 -2.86
N LEU A 128 -11.97 9.05 -2.36
CA LEU A 128 -12.98 9.08 -1.31
C LEU A 128 -12.48 9.78 -0.03
N LYS A 129 -11.22 9.54 0.36
CA LYS A 129 -10.58 10.29 1.46
C LYS A 129 -10.50 11.77 1.15
N GLY A 130 -10.08 12.12 -0.09
CA GLY A 130 -9.97 13.52 -0.54
C GLY A 130 -11.31 14.25 -0.49
N GLU A 131 -12.36 13.63 -1.00
CA GLU A 131 -13.73 14.17 -1.00
C GLU A 131 -14.26 14.39 0.42
N ALA A 132 -14.15 13.37 1.28
CA ALA A 132 -14.60 13.47 2.68
C ALA A 132 -13.80 14.55 3.44
N GLY A 133 -12.47 14.61 3.25
CA GLY A 133 -11.63 15.64 3.84
C GLY A 133 -11.94 17.06 3.35
N ALA A 134 -12.32 17.22 2.07
CA ALA A 134 -12.74 18.51 1.53
C ALA A 134 -14.08 18.96 2.13
N LYS A 135 -15.05 18.05 2.32
CA LYS A 135 -16.33 18.33 3.00
C LYS A 135 -16.10 18.75 4.45
N ALA A 136 -15.30 17.98 5.21
CA ALA A 136 -14.95 18.31 6.59
C ALA A 136 -14.30 19.71 6.72
N LYS A 137 -13.37 20.05 5.81
CA LYS A 137 -12.72 21.37 5.77
C LYS A 137 -13.71 22.50 5.46
N LYS A 138 -14.68 22.28 4.56
CA LYS A 138 -15.73 23.27 4.27
C LYS A 138 -16.58 23.55 5.49
N ILE A 139 -17.05 22.51 6.18
CA ILE A 139 -17.85 22.64 7.40
C ILE A 139 -17.04 23.33 8.51
N LYS A 140 -15.75 22.97 8.67
CA LYS A 140 -14.87 23.64 9.63
C LYS A 140 -14.78 25.14 9.39
N LYS A 141 -14.60 25.57 8.13
CA LYS A 141 -14.58 27.00 7.77
C LYS A 141 -15.92 27.68 8.05
N LEU A 142 -17.05 27.01 7.77
CA LEU A 142 -18.38 27.54 8.10
C LEU A 142 -18.53 27.73 9.61
N LEU A 143 -18.04 26.79 10.43
CA LEU A 143 -18.11 26.91 11.90
C LEU A 143 -17.30 28.07 12.48
N GLU A 144 -16.23 28.53 11.77
CA GLU A 144 -15.42 29.68 12.19
C GLU A 144 -16.19 31.02 12.08
N THR A 145 -17.14 31.13 11.13
CA THR A 145 -17.93 32.33 10.85
C THR A 145 -19.42 32.15 11.16
N PHE A 146 -19.77 31.08 11.87
CA PHE A 146 -21.18 30.74 12.09
C PHE A 146 -21.83 31.57 13.18
N GLU A 147 -22.88 32.32 12.83
CA GLU A 147 -23.68 33.19 13.72
C GLU A 147 -25.09 32.64 14.01
N GLY A 148 -25.36 31.36 13.72
CA GLY A 148 -26.67 30.73 13.96
C GLY A 148 -26.86 30.21 15.38
N SER A 149 -27.92 29.40 15.57
CA SER A 149 -28.28 28.82 16.86
C SER A 149 -27.23 27.79 17.36
N GLU A 150 -27.14 27.60 18.67
CA GLU A 150 -26.26 26.58 19.28
C GLU A 150 -26.63 25.16 18.83
N GLU A 151 -27.88 24.89 18.53
CA GLU A 151 -28.33 23.58 18.02
C GLU A 151 -27.82 23.33 16.61
N GLU A 152 -27.91 24.30 15.72
CA GLU A 152 -27.35 24.22 14.36
C GLU A 152 -25.83 24.08 14.39
N ARG A 153 -25.15 24.82 15.26
CA ARG A 153 -23.70 24.70 15.46
C ARG A 153 -23.30 23.30 15.93
N ARG A 154 -24.09 22.70 16.82
CA ARG A 154 -23.87 21.32 17.28
C ARG A 154 -24.05 20.31 16.13
N ASN A 155 -25.08 20.47 15.31
CA ASN A 155 -25.32 19.61 14.15
C ASN A 155 -24.19 19.70 13.14
N LEU A 156 -23.70 20.90 12.83
CA LEU A 156 -22.53 21.09 11.94
C LEU A 156 -21.27 20.43 12.52
N LYS A 157 -21.04 20.48 13.83
CA LYS A 157 -19.90 19.78 14.46
C LYS A 157 -20.02 18.26 14.33
N ILE A 158 -21.22 17.71 14.52
CA ILE A 158 -21.47 16.28 14.34
C ILE A 158 -21.20 15.87 12.89
N GLU A 159 -21.66 16.66 11.93
CA GLU A 159 -21.44 16.43 10.52
C GLU A 159 -19.94 16.50 10.16
N GLN A 160 -19.22 17.51 10.67
CA GLN A 160 -17.76 17.61 10.49
C GLN A 160 -17.05 16.35 11.00
N GLN A 161 -17.38 15.91 12.21
CA GLN A 161 -16.79 14.72 12.81
C GLN A 161 -17.08 13.43 11.99
N ALA A 162 -18.30 13.33 11.44
CA ALA A 162 -18.67 12.21 10.57
C ALA A 162 -17.80 12.18 9.30
N TRP A 163 -17.60 13.33 8.64
CA TRP A 163 -16.73 13.41 7.46
C TRP A 163 -15.24 13.18 7.78
N GLU A 164 -14.75 13.65 8.93
CA GLU A 164 -13.39 13.35 9.40
C GLU A 164 -13.22 11.86 9.68
N ALA A 165 -14.18 11.21 10.29
CA ALA A 165 -14.18 9.78 10.54
C ALA A 165 -14.20 8.98 9.23
N GLU A 166 -14.99 9.40 8.23
CA GLU A 166 -15.03 8.78 6.90
C GLU A 166 -13.69 8.94 6.16
N ALA A 167 -13.10 10.13 6.19
CA ALA A 167 -11.77 10.37 5.62
C ALA A 167 -10.71 9.48 6.27
N SER A 168 -10.73 9.35 7.59
CA SER A 168 -9.84 8.46 8.35
C SER A 168 -10.07 6.99 8.00
N ALA A 169 -11.32 6.56 7.87
CA ALA A 169 -11.64 5.18 7.47
C ALA A 169 -11.12 4.84 6.06
N ASN A 170 -11.26 5.76 5.11
CA ASN A 170 -10.75 5.58 3.75
C ASN A 170 -9.22 5.62 3.71
N ASP A 171 -8.57 6.43 4.55
CA ASP A 171 -7.11 6.42 4.71
C ASP A 171 -6.58 5.06 5.21
N LYS A 172 -7.26 4.51 6.21
CA LYS A 172 -6.94 3.17 6.75
C LYS A 172 -7.15 2.04 5.72
N LYS A 173 -8.01 2.22 4.72
CA LYS A 173 -8.21 1.25 3.62
C LYS A 173 -7.16 1.41 2.52
N GLN A 174 -6.76 2.64 2.17
CA GLN A 174 -5.78 2.87 1.10
C GLN A 174 -4.34 2.54 1.51
N LEU A 175 -4.00 2.67 2.80
CA LEU A 175 -2.63 2.43 3.28
C LEU A 175 -2.15 0.98 3.08
N PRO A 176 -2.93 -0.06 3.43
CA PRO A 176 -2.57 -1.45 3.14
C PRO A 176 -2.34 -1.72 1.65
N LEU A 177 -3.19 -1.16 0.78
CA LEU A 177 -3.06 -1.29 -0.66
C LEU A 177 -1.78 -0.61 -1.18
N LYS A 178 -1.40 0.54 -0.59
CA LYS A 178 -0.12 1.20 -0.89
C LYS A 178 1.07 0.31 -0.53
N ILE A 179 1.03 -0.30 0.66
CA ILE A 179 2.10 -1.19 1.13
C ILE A 179 2.20 -2.41 0.21
N LEU A 180 1.06 -3.05 -0.09
CA LEU A 180 1.00 -4.21 -0.96
C LEU A 180 1.52 -3.88 -2.38
N ALA A 181 1.05 -2.82 -3.01
CA ALA A 181 1.51 -2.41 -4.34
C ALA A 181 3.02 -2.11 -4.38
N ASN A 182 3.52 -1.34 -3.42
CA ASN A 182 4.95 -0.98 -3.39
C ASN A 182 5.85 -2.17 -3.11
N SER A 183 5.37 -3.18 -2.39
CA SER A 183 6.11 -4.40 -2.10
C SER A 183 6.16 -5.39 -3.27
N PHE A 184 5.33 -5.18 -4.30
CA PHE A 184 5.27 -6.07 -5.46
C PHE A 184 6.63 -6.23 -6.16
N PHE A 185 7.32 -5.12 -6.39
CA PHE A 185 8.68 -5.13 -6.92
C PHE A 185 9.64 -6.01 -6.10
N GLY A 186 9.57 -5.90 -4.76
CA GLY A 186 10.40 -6.71 -3.86
C GLY A 186 10.12 -8.21 -3.98
N SER A 187 8.93 -8.60 -4.41
CA SER A 187 8.58 -10.01 -4.64
C SER A 187 9.32 -10.58 -5.86
N PHE A 188 9.54 -9.81 -6.91
CA PHE A 188 10.39 -10.25 -8.03
C PHE A 188 11.83 -10.54 -7.59
N GLY A 189 12.37 -9.74 -6.67
CA GLY A 189 13.72 -9.91 -6.14
C GLY A 189 13.91 -11.04 -5.13
N ALA A 190 12.84 -11.76 -4.77
CA ALA A 190 12.84 -12.80 -3.75
C ALA A 190 12.32 -14.17 -4.28
N PRO A 191 12.93 -14.76 -5.32
CA PRO A 191 12.46 -16.02 -5.93
C PRO A 191 12.49 -17.20 -4.96
N ASN A 192 13.30 -17.16 -3.91
CA ASN A 192 13.34 -18.16 -2.85
C ASN A 192 12.08 -18.16 -1.94
N VAL A 193 11.39 -17.04 -1.83
CA VAL A 193 10.16 -16.89 -1.03
C VAL A 193 8.93 -16.90 -1.92
N PHE A 194 9.02 -16.22 -3.06
CA PHE A 194 7.95 -16.01 -4.02
C PHE A 194 8.22 -16.82 -5.29
N PRO A 195 7.51 -17.95 -5.51
CA PRO A 195 7.80 -18.87 -6.63
C PRO A 195 7.69 -18.25 -8.03
N PHE A 196 6.97 -17.15 -8.18
CA PHE A 196 6.88 -16.37 -9.41
C PHE A 196 7.92 -15.25 -9.50
N GLY A 197 8.87 -15.20 -8.54
CA GLY A 197 9.96 -14.23 -8.51
C GLY A 197 10.86 -14.37 -9.74
N ASP A 198 11.33 -13.24 -10.26
CA ASP A 198 12.17 -13.17 -11.45
C ASP A 198 13.14 -11.99 -11.31
N LEU A 199 14.42 -12.32 -11.12
CA LEU A 199 15.47 -11.32 -10.94
C LEU A 199 15.63 -10.42 -12.17
N ILE A 200 15.34 -10.94 -13.37
CA ILE A 200 15.39 -10.15 -14.61
C ILE A 200 14.29 -9.08 -14.58
N CYS A 201 13.10 -9.41 -14.09
CA CYS A 201 12.00 -8.44 -13.92
C CYS A 201 12.35 -7.40 -12.86
N ALA A 202 12.98 -7.79 -11.75
CA ALA A 202 13.48 -6.88 -10.75
C ALA A 202 14.52 -5.92 -11.32
N GLU A 203 15.49 -6.42 -12.07
CA GLU A 203 16.55 -5.63 -12.70
C GLU A 203 16.00 -4.68 -13.78
N LYS A 204 15.10 -5.14 -14.65
CA LYS A 204 14.43 -4.30 -15.64
C LYS A 204 13.69 -3.13 -14.96
N THR A 205 12.94 -3.40 -13.88
CA THR A 205 12.20 -2.37 -13.15
C THR A 205 13.14 -1.30 -12.58
N THR A 206 14.26 -1.72 -11.95
CA THR A 206 15.23 -0.76 -11.41
C THR A 206 16.04 -0.06 -12.49
N CYS A 207 16.31 -0.73 -13.62
CA CYS A 207 16.97 -0.12 -14.78
C CYS A 207 16.16 1.05 -15.33
N VAL A 208 14.85 0.86 -15.57
CA VAL A 208 13.96 1.93 -16.00
C VAL A 208 13.88 3.03 -14.95
N GLY A 209 13.75 2.67 -13.65
CA GLY A 209 13.73 3.65 -12.57
C GLY A 209 15.02 4.47 -12.40
N ARG A 210 16.16 3.98 -12.85
CA ARG A 210 17.43 4.75 -12.90
C ARG A 210 17.49 5.73 -14.07
N MET A 211 16.70 5.50 -15.11
CA MET A 211 16.64 6.35 -16.31
C MET A 211 15.57 7.43 -16.21
N SER A 212 14.64 7.28 -15.27
CA SER A 212 13.57 8.26 -15.01
C SER A 212 14.04 9.39 -14.10
#